data_1afe4575f58c4178c0ba5e947ff6fd19
#
_entry.id   1afe4575f58c4178c0ba5e947ff6fd19
#
_cell.length_a   1.000
_cell.length_b   1.000
_cell.length_c   1.000
_cell.angle_alpha   90.00
_cell.angle_beta   90.00
_cell.angle_gamma   90.00
#
_symmetry.space_group_name_H-M   'P 1'
#
loop_
_entity.id
_entity.type
_entity.pdbx_description
1 polymer ?
#
loop_
_entity_poly.entity_id
_entity_poly.type
_entity_poly.pdbx_seq_one_letter_code
_entity_poly.pdbx_strand_id
1 'polypeptide(L)'
;MVLPNGQTVPDQFSPTGNLMSPVADLSEVVVTGHVIGDTYSSLLNDPEFAGSASIYLGSSILGAVGQGGTYDYQRRRNPFNGNFIQLPQFRDVSNFNVGLLTQAAGLTLDETLSYAGDLAYWESSNYSPNQPYGLSPRTAAFITLGYTYGQSGAFGP
;
A
#
# COMPACT_ATOMS: atom_id res chain seq x y z
N MET A 1 -1.34 0.75 -18.94
CA MET A 1 -1.52 -0.69 -18.58
C MET A 1 -3.02 -0.99 -18.45
N VAL A 2 -3.47 -2.13 -18.92
CA VAL A 2 -4.85 -2.60 -18.74
C VAL A 2 -4.86 -3.66 -17.63
N LEU A 3 -5.72 -3.49 -16.66
CA LEU A 3 -5.90 -4.43 -15.56
C LEU A 3 -6.74 -5.63 -16.00
N PRO A 4 -6.72 -6.76 -15.24
CA PRO A 4 -7.51 -7.94 -15.58
C PRO A 4 -9.02 -7.70 -15.69
N ASN A 5 -9.53 -6.66 -15.00
CA ASN A 5 -10.94 -6.24 -15.09
C ASN A 5 -11.24 -5.34 -16.30
N GLY A 6 -10.27 -5.12 -17.21
CA GLY A 6 -10.40 -4.27 -18.39
C GLY A 6 -10.19 -2.76 -18.13
N GLN A 7 -9.96 -2.35 -16.91
CA GLN A 7 -9.73 -0.95 -16.55
C GLN A 7 -8.33 -0.51 -16.98
N THR A 8 -8.23 0.65 -17.60
CA THR A 8 -6.94 1.26 -17.96
C THR A 8 -6.45 2.13 -16.79
N VAL A 9 -5.20 1.91 -16.39
CA VAL A 9 -4.49 2.76 -15.42
C VAL A 9 -3.37 3.52 -16.12
N PRO A 10 -2.94 4.68 -15.57
CA PRO A 10 -1.87 5.49 -16.13
C PRO A 10 -0.55 4.71 -16.35
N ASP A 11 0.33 5.22 -17.21
CA ASP A 11 1.62 4.60 -17.54
C ASP A 11 2.54 4.42 -16.35
N GLN A 12 2.37 5.23 -15.30
CA GLN A 12 3.09 5.06 -14.04
C GLN A 12 2.86 3.69 -13.37
N PHE A 13 1.83 2.95 -13.80
CA PHE A 13 1.53 1.58 -13.38
C PHE A 13 2.10 0.53 -14.34
N SER A 14 2.90 0.92 -15.33
CA SER A 14 3.49 -0.01 -16.30
C SER A 14 4.65 -0.80 -15.66
N PRO A 15 4.66 -2.12 -15.76
CA PRO A 15 5.76 -2.95 -15.27
C PRO A 15 7.07 -2.74 -16.05
N THR A 16 7.02 -2.15 -17.24
CA THR A 16 8.20 -1.80 -18.04
C THR A 16 8.73 -0.41 -17.71
N GLY A 17 8.39 0.12 -16.54
CA GLY A 17 8.67 1.47 -16.12
C GLY A 17 10.06 1.95 -16.50
N ASN A 18 10.11 3.02 -17.26
CA ASN A 18 11.29 3.82 -17.44
C ASN A 18 11.87 4.18 -16.05
N LEU A 19 13.15 4.43 -15.92
CA LEU A 19 13.85 4.81 -14.68
C LEU A 19 13.17 5.91 -13.84
N MET A 20 12.20 6.60 -14.41
CA MET A 20 11.37 7.61 -13.77
C MET A 20 10.05 7.05 -13.20
N SER A 21 9.73 5.78 -13.48
CA SER A 21 8.53 5.13 -12.96
C SER A 21 8.92 4.14 -11.86
N PRO A 22 8.50 4.38 -10.62
CA PRO A 22 8.75 3.47 -9.51
C PRO A 22 7.98 2.15 -9.60
N VAL A 23 7.27 1.93 -10.67
CA VAL A 23 6.33 0.81 -10.89
C VAL A 23 7.02 -0.47 -11.31
N ALA A 24 8.34 -0.46 -11.45
CA ALA A 24 9.10 -1.63 -11.85
C ALA A 24 8.89 -2.86 -10.92
N ASP A 25 8.25 -2.68 -9.75
CA ASP A 25 8.22 -3.71 -8.74
C ASP A 25 6.89 -3.93 -8.02
N LEU A 26 5.78 -3.95 -8.78
CA LEU A 26 4.50 -4.41 -8.21
C LEU A 26 4.59 -5.87 -7.71
N SER A 27 5.42 -6.71 -8.33
CA SER A 27 5.71 -8.05 -7.84
C SER A 27 6.46 -8.03 -6.51
N GLU A 28 7.39 -7.10 -6.31
CA GLU A 28 8.08 -6.91 -5.02
C GLU A 28 7.13 -6.46 -3.92
N VAL A 29 6.17 -5.59 -4.24
CA VAL A 29 5.10 -5.21 -3.30
C VAL A 29 4.31 -6.43 -2.84
N VAL A 30 3.95 -7.32 -3.75
CA VAL A 30 3.23 -8.57 -3.43
C VAL A 30 4.10 -9.51 -2.59
N VAL A 31 5.35 -9.72 -2.96
CA VAL A 31 6.29 -10.56 -2.18
C VAL A 31 6.45 -10.00 -0.77
N THR A 32 6.62 -8.70 -0.63
CA THR A 32 6.73 -8.06 0.69
C THR A 32 5.45 -8.27 1.50
N GLY A 33 4.28 -8.12 0.88
CA GLY A 33 2.99 -8.37 1.53
C GLY A 33 2.88 -9.81 2.04
N HIS A 34 3.24 -10.80 1.23
CA HIS A 34 3.25 -12.21 1.65
C HIS A 34 4.20 -12.45 2.83
N VAL A 35 5.40 -11.92 2.81
CA VAL A 35 6.35 -12.04 3.93
C VAL A 35 5.77 -11.44 5.21
N ILE A 36 5.12 -10.29 5.13
CA ILE A 36 4.46 -9.66 6.27
C ILE A 36 3.33 -10.55 6.79
N GLY A 37 2.47 -11.06 5.91
CA GLY A 37 1.33 -11.91 6.27
C GLY A 37 1.75 -13.23 6.90
N ASP A 38 2.75 -13.90 6.34
CA ASP A 38 3.28 -15.15 6.84
C ASP A 38 3.93 -14.97 8.22
N THR A 39 4.69 -13.90 8.42
CA THR A 39 5.30 -13.57 9.71
C THR A 39 4.23 -13.24 10.75
N TYR A 40 3.23 -12.44 10.37
CA TYR A 40 2.10 -12.13 11.25
C TYR A 40 1.36 -13.39 11.70
N SER A 41 1.06 -14.29 10.76
CA SER A 41 0.40 -15.56 11.07
C SER A 41 1.24 -16.44 12.00
N SER A 42 2.55 -16.48 11.78
CA SER A 42 3.48 -17.21 12.66
C SER A 42 3.49 -16.66 14.07
N LEU A 43 3.51 -15.33 14.23
CA LEU A 43 3.47 -14.67 15.54
C LEU A 43 2.14 -14.93 16.25
N LEU A 44 1.01 -14.87 15.54
CA LEU A 44 -0.31 -15.15 16.13
C LEU A 44 -0.42 -16.57 16.68
N ASN A 45 0.23 -17.54 16.04
CA ASN A 45 0.20 -18.93 16.43
C ASN A 45 1.24 -19.30 17.50
N ASP A 46 2.10 -18.36 17.88
CA ASP A 46 3.09 -18.55 18.92
C ASP A 46 2.57 -17.94 20.25
N PRO A 47 2.34 -18.76 21.28
CA PRO A 47 1.81 -18.26 22.58
C PRO A 47 2.67 -17.18 23.23
N GLU A 48 3.98 -17.18 22.98
CA GLU A 48 4.92 -16.20 23.54
C GLU A 48 4.81 -14.85 22.83
N PHE A 49 4.56 -14.84 21.52
CA PHE A 49 4.61 -13.64 20.67
C PHE A 49 3.25 -13.16 20.16
N ALA A 50 2.17 -13.91 20.41
CA ALA A 50 0.83 -13.58 19.90
C ALA A 50 0.38 -12.15 20.29
N GLY A 51 0.74 -11.68 21.48
CA GLY A 51 0.42 -10.32 21.95
C GLY A 51 1.12 -9.20 21.17
N SER A 52 2.22 -9.49 20.49
CA SER A 52 2.98 -8.52 19.70
C SER A 52 2.67 -8.57 18.20
N ALA A 53 1.89 -9.54 17.75
CA ALA A 53 1.61 -9.77 16.35
C ALA A 53 0.97 -8.55 15.66
N SER A 54 -0.01 -7.91 16.30
CA SER A 54 -0.68 -6.73 15.75
C SER A 54 0.26 -5.52 15.64
N ILE A 55 1.20 -5.36 16.58
CA ILE A 55 2.22 -4.30 16.53
C ILE A 55 3.14 -4.55 15.34
N TYR A 56 3.57 -5.79 15.14
CA TYR A 56 4.38 -6.18 13.99
C TYR A 56 3.66 -5.87 12.67
N LEU A 57 2.39 -6.30 12.53
CA LEU A 57 1.61 -6.08 11.33
C LEU A 57 1.49 -4.58 11.00
N GLY A 58 1.04 -3.79 11.96
CA GLY A 58 0.87 -2.34 11.79
C GLY A 58 2.18 -1.63 11.44
N SER A 59 3.27 -1.93 12.15
CA SER A 59 4.60 -1.35 11.91
C SER A 59 5.14 -1.72 10.53
N SER A 60 4.95 -2.97 10.09
CA SER A 60 5.43 -3.47 8.81
C SER A 60 4.66 -2.84 7.64
N ILE A 61 3.33 -2.73 7.75
CA ILE A 61 2.50 -2.04 6.75
C ILE A 61 2.90 -0.56 6.68
N LEU A 62 3.05 0.10 7.82
CA LEU A 62 3.45 1.51 7.89
C LEU A 62 4.83 1.74 7.24
N GLY A 63 5.79 0.89 7.53
CA GLY A 63 7.14 0.97 6.94
C GLY A 63 7.16 0.70 5.44
N ALA A 64 6.24 -0.08 4.92
CA ALA A 64 6.15 -0.40 3.50
C ALA A 64 5.37 0.67 2.70
N VAL A 65 4.19 1.05 3.14
CA VAL A 65 3.26 1.90 2.37
C VAL A 65 2.78 3.15 3.10
N GLY A 66 3.18 3.36 4.34
CA GLY A 66 2.93 4.60 5.08
C GLY A 66 3.73 5.77 4.52
N GLN A 67 3.57 6.94 5.12
CA GLN A 67 4.25 8.15 4.67
C GLN A 67 5.78 7.98 4.67
N GLY A 68 6.38 8.06 3.49
CA GLY A 68 7.81 7.84 3.27
C GLY A 68 8.25 6.39 3.40
N GLY A 69 7.33 5.44 3.39
CA GLY A 69 7.61 4.01 3.32
C GLY A 69 8.22 3.60 1.97
N THR A 70 8.69 2.37 1.91
CA THR A 70 9.42 1.84 0.73
C THR A 70 8.64 2.00 -0.58
N TYR A 71 7.32 1.84 -0.54
CA TYR A 71 6.43 1.90 -1.71
C TYR A 71 5.55 3.15 -1.77
N ASP A 72 5.85 4.15 -0.91
CA ASP A 72 5.22 5.48 -0.96
C ASP A 72 5.94 6.38 -1.97
N TYR A 73 5.71 6.15 -3.24
CA TYR A 73 6.38 6.86 -4.33
C TYR A 73 5.99 8.33 -4.46
N GLN A 74 4.88 8.73 -3.88
CA GLN A 74 4.47 10.15 -3.88
C GLN A 74 5.32 11.02 -2.96
N ARG A 75 6.11 10.41 -2.06
CA ARG A 75 6.99 11.13 -1.13
C ARG A 75 8.40 10.55 -1.21
N ARG A 76 9.35 11.40 -1.49
CA ARG A 76 10.76 11.05 -1.51
C ARG A 76 11.50 11.84 -0.44
N ARG A 77 12.26 11.16 0.39
CA ARG A 77 13.09 11.84 1.38
C ARG A 77 14.23 12.60 0.68
N ASN A 78 14.34 13.90 0.99
CA ASN A 78 15.48 14.70 0.55
C ASN A 78 16.72 14.27 1.35
N PRO A 79 17.81 13.82 0.69
CA PRO A 79 19.01 13.34 1.37
C PRO A 79 19.78 14.47 2.10
N PHE A 80 19.56 15.73 1.75
CA PHE A 80 20.29 16.85 2.31
C PHE A 80 19.67 17.42 3.59
N ASN A 81 18.34 17.42 3.72
CA ASN A 81 17.65 18.03 4.86
C ASN A 81 16.64 17.09 5.56
N GLY A 82 16.47 15.86 5.07
CA GLY A 82 15.56 14.89 5.62
C GLY A 82 14.07 15.17 5.39
N ASN A 83 13.70 16.29 4.80
CA ASN A 83 12.32 16.63 4.48
C ASN A 83 11.79 15.79 3.30
N PHE A 84 10.48 15.64 3.21
CA PHE A 84 9.87 14.95 2.07
C PHE A 84 9.70 15.91 0.89
N ILE A 85 10.10 15.43 -0.29
CA ILE A 85 9.76 16.02 -1.58
C ILE A 85 8.45 15.37 -2.00
N GLN A 86 7.43 16.18 -2.28
CA GLN A 86 6.12 15.70 -2.75
C GLN A 86 6.17 15.48 -4.26
N LEU A 87 5.74 14.29 -4.69
CA LEU A 87 5.65 13.88 -6.09
C LEU A 87 4.19 13.48 -6.38
N PRO A 88 3.30 14.48 -6.54
CA PRO A 88 1.85 14.23 -6.63
C PRO A 88 1.44 13.35 -7.82
N GLN A 89 2.26 13.29 -8.87
CA GLN A 89 2.05 12.41 -10.02
C GLN A 89 2.09 10.93 -9.66
N PHE A 90 2.71 10.55 -8.55
CA PHE A 90 2.79 9.17 -8.08
C PHE A 90 1.79 8.84 -6.95
N ARG A 91 0.87 9.74 -6.65
CA ARG A 91 -0.13 9.54 -5.59
C ARG A 91 -0.99 8.30 -5.83
N ASP A 92 -1.45 8.12 -7.06
CA ASP A 92 -2.35 7.02 -7.38
C ASP A 92 -1.66 5.67 -7.28
N VAL A 93 -0.40 5.56 -7.74
CA VAL A 93 0.36 4.32 -7.61
C VAL A 93 0.71 4.03 -6.16
N SER A 94 0.98 5.04 -5.34
CA SER A 94 1.21 4.84 -3.91
C SER A 94 -0.03 4.28 -3.21
N ASN A 95 -1.20 4.82 -3.50
CA ASN A 95 -2.47 4.31 -3.00
C ASN A 95 -2.80 2.90 -3.52
N PHE A 96 -2.49 2.62 -4.79
CA PHE A 96 -2.61 1.29 -5.36
C PHE A 96 -1.73 0.28 -4.62
N ASN A 97 -0.49 0.65 -4.28
CA ASN A 97 0.43 -0.21 -3.54
C ASN A 97 -0.08 -0.54 -2.14
N VAL A 98 -0.81 0.37 -1.48
CA VAL A 98 -1.48 0.07 -0.20
C VAL A 98 -2.41 -1.14 -0.35
N GLY A 99 -3.32 -1.10 -1.32
CA GLY A 99 -4.25 -2.19 -1.55
C GLY A 99 -3.57 -3.49 -1.95
N LEU A 100 -2.59 -3.41 -2.82
CA LEU A 100 -1.84 -4.57 -3.32
C LEU A 100 -1.08 -5.28 -2.19
N LEU A 101 -0.34 -4.52 -1.37
CA LEU A 101 0.44 -5.05 -0.26
C LEU A 101 -0.43 -5.66 0.83
N THR A 102 -1.48 -4.96 1.23
CA THR A 102 -2.35 -5.44 2.31
C THR A 102 -3.15 -6.67 1.91
N GLN A 103 -3.57 -6.76 0.65
CA GLN A 103 -4.18 -7.98 0.11
C GLN A 103 -3.21 -9.15 0.18
N ALA A 104 -1.96 -8.97 -0.25
CA ALA A 104 -0.93 -10.00 -0.18
C ALA A 104 -0.58 -10.37 1.26
N ALA A 105 -0.70 -9.44 2.21
CA ALA A 105 -0.54 -9.69 3.63
C ALA A 105 -1.75 -10.41 4.28
N GLY A 106 -2.81 -10.65 3.53
CA GLY A 106 -3.99 -11.40 3.99
C GLY A 106 -5.06 -10.55 4.69
N LEU A 107 -4.98 -9.22 4.63
CA LEU A 107 -6.03 -8.36 5.15
C LEU A 107 -7.26 -8.39 4.23
N THR A 108 -8.43 -8.18 4.82
CA THR A 108 -9.65 -7.90 4.06
C THR A 108 -9.62 -6.49 3.48
N LEU A 109 -10.47 -6.21 2.49
CA LEU A 109 -10.60 -4.86 1.94
C LEU A 109 -11.05 -3.84 3.00
N ASP A 110 -11.95 -4.25 3.89
CA ASP A 110 -12.44 -3.38 4.98
C ASP A 110 -11.31 -3.03 5.95
N GLU A 111 -10.52 -3.99 6.38
CA GLU A 111 -9.32 -3.76 7.19
C GLU A 111 -8.32 -2.86 6.47
N THR A 112 -8.08 -3.09 5.19
CA THR A 112 -7.19 -2.27 4.35
C THR A 112 -7.63 -0.80 4.33
N LEU A 113 -8.91 -0.55 4.06
CA LEU A 113 -9.45 0.81 4.01
C LEU A 113 -9.46 1.47 5.39
N SER A 114 -9.73 0.71 6.45
CA SER A 114 -9.66 1.19 7.83
C SER A 114 -8.24 1.60 8.21
N TYR A 115 -7.24 0.76 7.95
CA TYR A 115 -5.83 1.12 8.16
C TYR A 115 -5.40 2.36 7.38
N ALA A 116 -5.79 2.43 6.10
CA ALA A 116 -5.48 3.60 5.27
C ALA A 116 -6.12 4.88 5.81
N GLY A 117 -7.34 4.78 6.34
CA GLY A 117 -8.04 5.89 6.97
C GLY A 117 -7.36 6.37 8.25
N ASP A 118 -6.93 5.45 9.10
CA ASP A 118 -6.16 5.76 10.31
C ASP A 118 -4.84 6.45 9.97
N LEU A 119 -4.10 5.95 8.97
CA LEU A 119 -2.89 6.60 8.49
C LEU A 119 -3.17 8.01 7.93
N ALA A 120 -4.26 8.19 7.18
CA ALA A 120 -4.65 9.50 6.67
C ALA A 120 -4.97 10.47 7.81
N TYR A 121 -5.61 10.01 8.86
CA TYR A 121 -5.96 10.81 10.03
C TYR A 121 -4.70 11.30 10.77
N TRP A 122 -3.73 10.41 10.99
CA TRP A 122 -2.56 10.72 11.82
C TRP A 122 -1.42 11.38 11.05
N GLU A 123 -1.27 11.08 9.75
CA GLU A 123 -0.07 11.43 8.99
C GLU A 123 -0.32 12.30 7.75
N SER A 124 -1.57 12.51 7.37
CA SER A 124 -1.88 13.13 6.09
C SER A 124 -2.83 14.32 6.20
N SER A 125 -2.53 15.37 5.45
CA SER A 125 -3.47 16.48 5.19
C SER A 125 -4.67 16.06 4.31
N ASN A 126 -4.70 14.83 3.85
CA ASN A 126 -5.72 14.30 2.94
C ASN A 126 -6.87 13.57 3.65
N TYR A 127 -6.91 13.62 4.99
CA TYR A 127 -8.03 13.08 5.74
C TYR A 127 -9.33 13.80 5.39
N SER A 128 -10.38 13.03 5.10
CA SER A 128 -11.68 13.52 4.64
C SER A 128 -12.77 13.05 5.62
N PRO A 129 -13.05 13.79 6.70
CA PRO A 129 -13.88 13.32 7.83
C PRO A 129 -15.31 12.95 7.44
N ASN A 130 -15.81 13.48 6.32
CA ASN A 130 -17.18 13.23 5.83
C ASN A 130 -17.26 12.08 4.80
N GLN A 131 -16.15 11.40 4.57
CA GLN A 131 -16.08 10.27 3.62
C GLN A 131 -15.91 8.95 4.38
N PRO A 132 -16.36 7.82 3.79
CA PRO A 132 -16.11 6.51 4.36
C PRO A 132 -14.62 6.29 4.65
N TYR A 133 -14.30 5.73 5.80
CA TYR A 133 -12.94 5.53 6.33
C TYR A 133 -12.12 6.83 6.45
N GLY A 134 -12.69 8.01 6.27
CA GLY A 134 -11.94 9.26 6.24
C GLY A 134 -11.06 9.43 4.99
N LEU A 135 -11.31 8.66 3.93
CA LEU A 135 -10.55 8.69 2.69
C LEU A 135 -11.28 9.44 1.59
N SER A 136 -10.55 10.25 0.81
CA SER A 136 -11.14 10.81 -0.41
C SER A 136 -11.58 9.70 -1.37
N PRO A 137 -12.65 9.91 -2.18
CA PRO A 137 -13.12 8.91 -3.12
C PRO A 137 -12.03 8.39 -4.07
N ARG A 138 -11.12 9.26 -4.52
CA ARG A 138 -10.00 8.89 -5.37
C ARG A 138 -9.01 7.98 -4.65
N THR A 139 -8.64 8.32 -3.42
CA THR A 139 -7.73 7.49 -2.60
C THR A 139 -8.33 6.10 -2.37
N ALA A 140 -9.59 6.04 -1.91
CA ALA A 140 -10.27 4.77 -1.68
C ALA A 140 -10.38 3.93 -2.96
N ALA A 141 -10.65 4.56 -4.12
CA ALA A 141 -10.75 3.88 -5.40
C ALA A 141 -9.43 3.23 -5.81
N PHE A 142 -8.29 3.91 -5.68
CA PHE A 142 -6.98 3.34 -6.04
C PHE A 142 -6.52 2.27 -5.06
N ILE A 143 -6.79 2.40 -3.77
CA ILE A 143 -6.55 1.33 -2.79
C ILE A 143 -7.38 0.09 -3.15
N THR A 144 -8.68 0.25 -3.40
CA THR A 144 -9.57 -0.84 -3.80
C THR A 144 -9.10 -1.49 -5.10
N LEU A 145 -8.63 -0.70 -6.06
CA LEU A 145 -8.11 -1.19 -7.33
C LEU A 145 -6.87 -2.07 -7.12
N GLY A 146 -5.91 -1.61 -6.30
CA GLY A 146 -4.72 -2.38 -5.96
C GLY A 146 -5.06 -3.70 -5.25
N TYR A 147 -6.00 -3.64 -4.32
CA TYR A 147 -6.51 -4.82 -3.62
C TYR A 147 -7.14 -5.84 -4.59
N THR A 148 -8.03 -5.40 -5.46
CA THR A 148 -8.68 -6.25 -6.47
C THR A 148 -7.67 -6.85 -7.45
N TYR A 149 -6.65 -6.06 -7.82
CA TYR A 149 -5.57 -6.53 -8.68
C TYR A 149 -4.73 -7.62 -8.01
N GLY A 150 -4.44 -7.46 -6.72
CA GLY A 150 -3.79 -8.50 -5.92
C GLY A 150 -4.59 -9.80 -5.90
N GLN A 151 -5.91 -9.71 -5.70
CA GLN A 151 -6.79 -10.88 -5.72
C GLN A 151 -6.79 -11.63 -7.07
N SER A 152 -6.49 -10.96 -8.16
CA SER A 152 -6.44 -11.58 -9.48
C SER A 152 -5.23 -12.52 -9.68
N GLY A 153 -4.25 -12.48 -8.79
CA GLY A 153 -3.00 -13.24 -8.90
C GLY A 153 -2.10 -12.80 -10.04
N ALA A 154 -2.28 -11.59 -10.58
CA ALA A 154 -1.55 -11.11 -11.75
C ALA A 154 -0.03 -10.99 -11.55
N PHE A 155 0.43 -10.97 -10.30
CA PHE A 155 1.86 -10.90 -9.94
C PHE A 155 2.39 -12.20 -9.29
N GLY A 156 1.67 -13.28 -9.48
CA GLY A 156 2.01 -14.56 -8.89
C GLY A 156 1.38 -14.76 -7.51
N PRO A 157 1.54 -15.97 -6.99
CA PRO A 157 1.00 -16.30 -5.69
C PRO A 157 1.72 -15.56 -4.57
#